data_cb3f35b41a2c92bbea897ea716fa0d87
#
_entry.id   cb3f35b41a2c92bbea897ea716fa0d87
#
_cell.length_a   1.000
_cell.length_b   1.000
_cell.length_c   1.000
_cell.angle_alpha   90.00
_cell.angle_beta   90.00
_cell.angle_gamma   90.00
#
_symmetry.space_group_name_H-M   'P 1'
#
loop_
_entity.id
_entity.type
_entity.pdbx_description
1 polymer ?
#
loop_
_entity_poly.entity_id
_entity_poly.type
_entity_poly.pdbx_seq_one_letter_code
_entity_poly.pdbx_strand_id
1 'polypeptide(L)'
;DFHADYYRENIVSVTFLDNASVPTNATESWDVSEDKKGGVIAYVIPNNEDSTKYDLYIGAQDGVIANSYSAYLFNGFTSVTKINFNDNFDTSNVTTMYSMFKKAAIKEIDLTSFNTGKVTDMNTMFGECANLEKITFGDFDTSNVIDMRGMFWLCTSLTELDLTSFNTLNTTSMRAMFMSCENLTKVNLCSFNTQNVTTMQDMFSGTTNLEIITVGEEWTTENANTNSMFSGSAISSVTTGQCG
;
A
#
# COMPACT_ATOMS: atom_id res chain seq x y z
N ASP A 1 -7.80 -11.14 14.60
CA ASP A 1 -6.97 -12.27 14.18
C ASP A 1 -7.82 -13.21 13.36
N PHE A 2 -7.64 -13.20 12.03
CA PHE A 2 -8.09 -14.31 11.20
C PHE A 2 -7.42 -15.56 11.76
N HIS A 3 -8.21 -16.56 12.13
CA HIS A 3 -7.67 -17.79 12.68
C HIS A 3 -6.66 -18.37 11.70
N ALA A 4 -5.43 -18.18 12.05
CA ALA A 4 -4.24 -18.82 11.58
C ALA A 4 -3.70 -18.38 10.21
N ASP A 5 -2.40 -18.34 10.19
CA ASP A 5 -1.51 -18.40 9.03
C ASP A 5 -1.96 -19.38 7.93
N TYR A 6 -2.76 -20.37 8.28
CA TYR A 6 -3.31 -21.40 7.39
C TYR A 6 -4.15 -20.85 6.24
N TYR A 7 -4.97 -19.81 6.48
CA TYR A 7 -5.80 -19.26 5.42
C TYR A 7 -5.10 -18.17 4.60
N ARG A 8 -4.20 -17.37 5.16
CA ARG A 8 -3.56 -16.26 4.43
C ARG A 8 -2.89 -16.69 3.14
N GLU A 9 -2.15 -17.80 3.18
CA GLU A 9 -1.47 -18.35 1.99
C GLU A 9 -2.43 -18.96 0.98
N ASN A 10 -3.66 -19.27 1.39
CA ASN A 10 -4.67 -19.89 0.56
C ASN A 10 -5.79 -18.92 0.13
N ILE A 11 -5.78 -17.68 0.60
CA ILE A 11 -6.71 -16.65 0.12
C ILE A 11 -6.22 -16.09 -1.21
N VAL A 12 -7.07 -16.11 -2.24
CA VAL A 12 -6.75 -15.58 -3.59
C VAL A 12 -7.46 -14.26 -3.89
N SER A 13 -8.59 -14.00 -3.22
CA SER A 13 -9.27 -12.71 -3.29
C SER A 13 -9.84 -12.28 -1.93
N VAL A 14 -10.02 -10.96 -1.77
CA VAL A 14 -10.71 -10.37 -0.62
C VAL A 14 -11.80 -9.45 -1.15
N THR A 15 -13.02 -9.56 -0.59
CA THR A 15 -14.15 -8.70 -0.97
C THR A 15 -14.84 -8.15 0.28
N PHE A 16 -15.01 -6.82 0.33
CA PHE A 16 -15.76 -6.14 1.37
C PHE A 16 -17.22 -6.00 0.98
N LEU A 17 -18.11 -6.18 1.94
CA LEU A 17 -19.57 -6.21 1.76
C LEU A 17 -20.26 -5.21 2.70
N ASP A 18 -21.44 -4.75 2.30
CA ASP A 18 -22.35 -3.87 3.04
C ASP A 18 -23.31 -4.62 4.00
N ASN A 19 -23.10 -5.91 4.17
CA ASN A 19 -23.91 -6.74 5.07
C ASN A 19 -23.06 -7.84 5.72
N ALA A 20 -23.54 -8.39 6.83
CA ALA A 20 -22.87 -9.44 7.60
C ALA A 20 -23.46 -10.85 7.32
N SER A 21 -24.18 -11.03 6.22
CA SER A 21 -24.84 -12.31 5.90
C SER A 21 -23.82 -13.35 5.46
N VAL A 22 -23.88 -14.53 6.04
CA VAL A 22 -23.04 -15.68 5.68
C VAL A 22 -23.85 -16.64 4.79
N PRO A 23 -23.43 -16.89 3.54
CA PRO A 23 -24.16 -17.80 2.66
C PRO A 23 -23.94 -19.26 3.06
N THR A 24 -24.86 -20.14 2.65
CA THR A 24 -24.86 -21.56 3.04
C THR A 24 -23.69 -22.37 2.47
N ASN A 25 -23.02 -21.87 1.44
CA ASN A 25 -21.82 -22.48 0.84
C ASN A 25 -20.52 -21.96 1.45
N ALA A 26 -20.56 -21.13 2.49
CA ALA A 26 -19.37 -20.76 3.23
C ALA A 26 -18.79 -21.98 3.97
N THR A 27 -17.48 -22.17 3.84
CA THR A 27 -16.75 -23.25 4.53
C THR A 27 -16.61 -22.94 6.01
N GLU A 28 -16.33 -21.70 6.34
CA GLU A 28 -16.12 -21.24 7.70
C GLU A 28 -16.42 -19.73 7.80
N SER A 29 -16.80 -19.27 8.98
CA SER A 29 -17.07 -17.87 9.26
C SER A 29 -16.62 -17.47 10.68
N TRP A 30 -16.25 -16.19 10.85
CA TRP A 30 -15.75 -15.66 12.11
C TRP A 30 -16.34 -14.27 12.39
N ASP A 31 -16.60 -13.99 13.66
CA ASP A 31 -16.81 -12.64 14.13
C ASP A 31 -15.45 -11.93 14.27
N VAL A 32 -15.21 -10.94 13.41
CA VAL A 32 -13.98 -10.14 13.41
C VAL A 32 -14.21 -8.73 13.97
N SER A 33 -15.41 -8.45 14.50
CA SER A 33 -15.70 -7.19 15.19
C SER A 33 -14.83 -7.03 16.44
N GLU A 34 -14.55 -5.79 16.81
CA GLU A 34 -13.74 -5.46 17.99
C GLU A 34 -14.39 -5.97 19.29
N ASP A 35 -15.71 -5.78 19.40
CA ASP A 35 -16.49 -6.14 20.58
C ASP A 35 -16.99 -7.59 20.59
N LYS A 36 -16.72 -8.38 19.55
CA LYS A 36 -17.15 -9.77 19.38
C LYS A 36 -18.67 -9.99 19.51
N LYS A 37 -19.47 -9.03 19.03
CA LYS A 37 -20.94 -9.10 19.04
C LYS A 37 -21.56 -9.32 17.66
N GLY A 38 -20.77 -9.76 16.67
CA GLY A 38 -21.24 -10.10 15.33
C GLY A 38 -21.47 -8.89 14.42
N GLY A 39 -20.92 -7.73 14.79
CA GLY A 39 -21.05 -6.52 13.97
C GLY A 39 -20.28 -6.57 12.66
N VAL A 40 -19.19 -7.32 12.62
CA VAL A 40 -18.38 -7.56 11.42
C VAL A 40 -18.10 -9.05 11.28
N ILE A 41 -18.53 -9.66 10.18
CA ILE A 41 -18.34 -11.08 9.93
C ILE A 41 -17.39 -11.27 8.74
N ALA A 42 -16.40 -12.13 8.93
CA ALA A 42 -15.59 -12.67 7.84
C ALA A 42 -15.97 -14.12 7.57
N TYR A 43 -15.95 -14.52 6.29
CA TYR A 43 -16.15 -15.92 5.91
C TYR A 43 -15.36 -16.26 4.65
N VAL A 44 -15.12 -17.55 4.43
CA VAL A 44 -14.44 -18.04 3.23
C VAL A 44 -15.33 -18.99 2.43
N ILE A 45 -15.21 -18.90 1.11
CA ILE A 45 -15.82 -19.81 0.15
C ILE A 45 -14.70 -20.46 -0.66
N PRO A 46 -14.75 -21.78 -0.98
CA PRO A 46 -13.79 -22.40 -1.88
C PRO A 46 -13.73 -21.66 -3.21
N ASN A 47 -12.53 -21.37 -3.69
CA ASN A 47 -12.37 -20.71 -4.97
C ASN A 47 -12.81 -21.62 -6.13
N ASN A 48 -13.48 -21.07 -7.13
CA ASN A 48 -14.03 -21.84 -8.24
C ASN A 48 -12.97 -22.38 -9.22
N GLU A 49 -11.81 -21.74 -9.29
CA GLU A 49 -10.71 -22.12 -10.19
C GLU A 49 -9.74 -23.11 -9.53
N ASP A 50 -9.57 -22.99 -8.21
CA ASP A 50 -8.70 -23.86 -7.39
C ASP A 50 -9.37 -24.16 -6.05
N SER A 51 -9.94 -25.35 -5.92
CA SER A 51 -10.67 -25.78 -4.71
C SER A 51 -9.77 -25.93 -3.45
N THR A 52 -8.45 -25.83 -3.60
CA THR A 52 -7.50 -25.78 -2.46
C THR A 52 -7.31 -24.35 -1.94
N LYS A 53 -7.88 -23.37 -2.62
CA LYS A 53 -7.84 -21.94 -2.29
C LYS A 53 -9.22 -21.41 -1.92
N TYR A 54 -9.23 -20.20 -1.38
CA TYR A 54 -10.45 -19.58 -0.87
C TYR A 54 -10.57 -18.13 -1.32
N ASP A 55 -11.81 -17.69 -1.49
CA ASP A 55 -12.21 -16.30 -1.57
C ASP A 55 -12.68 -15.85 -0.18
N LEU A 56 -12.09 -14.77 0.35
CA LEU A 56 -12.42 -14.19 1.64
C LEU A 56 -13.41 -13.04 1.47
N TYR A 57 -14.47 -13.06 2.24
CA TYR A 57 -15.47 -11.99 2.33
C TYR A 57 -15.48 -11.41 3.74
N ILE A 58 -15.57 -10.09 3.84
CA ILE A 58 -15.65 -9.37 5.12
C ILE A 58 -16.80 -8.38 5.01
N GLY A 59 -17.79 -8.50 5.88
CA GLY A 59 -18.99 -7.67 5.77
C GLY A 59 -19.51 -7.19 7.11
N ALA A 60 -20.16 -6.03 7.06
CA ALA A 60 -20.90 -5.43 8.16
C ALA A 60 -22.11 -4.69 7.60
N GLN A 61 -23.11 -4.46 8.44
CA GLN A 61 -24.23 -3.58 8.08
C GLN A 61 -23.68 -2.18 7.75
N ASP A 62 -24.02 -1.67 6.57
CA ASP A 62 -23.56 -0.38 6.03
C ASP A 62 -22.03 -0.28 5.77
N GLY A 63 -21.35 -1.43 5.63
CA GLY A 63 -19.92 -1.51 5.37
C GLY A 63 -19.04 -1.65 6.63
N VAL A 64 -17.77 -1.92 6.40
CA VAL A 64 -16.77 -2.21 7.43
C VAL A 64 -15.99 -0.94 7.77
N ILE A 65 -16.01 -0.54 9.03
CA ILE A 65 -15.16 0.55 9.53
C ILE A 65 -13.81 -0.03 9.95
N ALA A 66 -12.74 0.48 9.34
CA ALA A 66 -11.38 0.08 9.67
C ALA A 66 -10.97 0.53 11.07
N ASN A 67 -10.19 -0.31 11.76
CA ASN A 67 -9.57 0.10 13.03
C ASN A 67 -8.59 1.25 12.79
N SER A 68 -8.46 2.15 13.75
CA SER A 68 -7.48 3.25 13.68
C SER A 68 -6.04 2.73 13.50
N TYR A 69 -5.73 1.56 14.04
CA TYR A 69 -4.49 0.83 13.83
C TYR A 69 -4.71 -0.28 12.78
N SER A 70 -4.60 0.09 11.49
CA SER A 70 -4.74 -0.85 10.36
C SER A 70 -3.40 -1.34 9.81
N ALA A 71 -2.35 -1.29 10.64
CA ALA A 71 -1.06 -1.89 10.30
C ALA A 71 -1.20 -3.40 10.08
N TYR A 72 -0.46 -3.90 9.08
CA TYR A 72 -0.39 -5.34 8.72
C TYR A 72 -1.70 -5.99 8.26
N LEU A 73 -2.77 -5.25 7.99
CA LEU A 73 -4.10 -5.83 7.74
C LEU A 73 -4.09 -6.91 6.65
N PHE A 74 -3.42 -6.67 5.52
CA PHE A 74 -3.26 -7.62 4.41
C PHE A 74 -1.81 -8.09 4.25
N ASN A 75 -0.98 -7.95 5.29
CA ASN A 75 0.41 -8.38 5.24
C ASN A 75 0.51 -9.90 5.10
N GLY A 76 1.35 -10.34 4.16
CA GLY A 76 1.62 -11.77 3.97
C GLY A 76 0.51 -12.55 3.25
N PHE A 77 -0.43 -11.86 2.60
CA PHE A 77 -1.41 -12.50 1.70
C PHE A 77 -0.75 -12.85 0.37
N THR A 78 0.12 -13.85 0.38
CA THR A 78 1.03 -14.20 -0.72
C THR A 78 0.35 -14.86 -1.93
N SER A 79 -0.94 -15.15 -1.84
CA SER A 79 -1.75 -15.65 -2.96
C SER A 79 -2.86 -14.68 -3.40
N VAL A 80 -3.11 -13.60 -2.64
CA VAL A 80 -4.15 -12.61 -2.99
C VAL A 80 -3.74 -11.80 -4.21
N THR A 81 -4.45 -11.99 -5.31
CA THR A 81 -4.24 -11.22 -6.53
C THR A 81 -5.18 -10.02 -6.67
N LYS A 82 -6.27 -9.99 -5.90
CA LYS A 82 -7.30 -8.95 -5.96
C LYS A 82 -7.92 -8.66 -4.60
N ILE A 83 -8.09 -7.36 -4.30
CA ILE A 83 -8.86 -6.87 -3.15
C ILE A 83 -9.92 -5.92 -3.67
N ASN A 84 -11.20 -6.22 -3.40
CA ASN A 84 -12.35 -5.41 -3.78
C ASN A 84 -12.90 -4.72 -2.54
N PHE A 85 -12.69 -3.41 -2.42
CA PHE A 85 -13.24 -2.62 -1.32
C PHE A 85 -14.72 -2.29 -1.52
N ASN A 86 -15.19 -2.11 -2.78
CA ASN A 86 -16.59 -1.87 -3.17
C ASN A 86 -17.23 -0.69 -2.40
N ASP A 87 -16.45 0.33 -2.02
CA ASP A 87 -16.84 1.44 -1.14
C ASP A 87 -17.38 0.98 0.25
N ASN A 88 -17.13 -0.28 0.61
CA ASN A 88 -17.58 -0.90 1.85
C ASN A 88 -16.47 -1.01 2.92
N PHE A 89 -15.39 -0.25 2.77
CA PHE A 89 -14.27 -0.20 3.71
C PHE A 89 -13.92 1.23 4.07
N ASP A 90 -14.53 1.72 5.15
CA ASP A 90 -14.30 3.09 5.65
C ASP A 90 -12.97 3.19 6.40
N THR A 91 -12.02 3.95 5.85
CA THR A 91 -10.70 4.20 6.43
C THR A 91 -10.58 5.55 7.14
N SER A 92 -11.68 6.29 7.32
CA SER A 92 -11.69 7.67 7.85
C SER A 92 -11.12 7.81 9.28
N ASN A 93 -11.00 6.71 10.02
CA ASN A 93 -10.41 6.68 11.36
C ASN A 93 -8.99 6.12 11.41
N VAL A 94 -8.45 5.67 10.28
CA VAL A 94 -7.12 5.05 10.22
C VAL A 94 -6.03 6.10 10.45
N THR A 95 -5.13 5.81 11.38
CA THR A 95 -3.97 6.65 11.71
C THR A 95 -2.64 6.06 11.25
N THR A 96 -2.58 4.73 11.04
CA THR A 96 -1.40 4.05 10.50
C THR A 96 -1.79 2.97 9.50
N MET A 97 -1.10 2.97 8.36
CA MET A 97 -1.16 1.94 7.32
C MET A 97 0.20 1.21 7.18
N TYR A 98 0.97 1.20 8.28
CA TYR A 98 2.27 0.53 8.35
C TYR A 98 2.16 -0.92 7.85
N SER A 99 2.96 -1.27 6.82
CA SER A 99 2.99 -2.62 6.23
C SER A 99 1.61 -3.19 5.83
N MET A 100 0.61 -2.34 5.54
CA MET A 100 -0.78 -2.78 5.37
C MET A 100 -0.93 -3.85 4.29
N PHE A 101 -0.24 -3.71 3.16
CA PHE A 101 -0.24 -4.66 2.05
C PHE A 101 1.09 -5.38 1.85
N LYS A 102 2.03 -5.24 2.79
CA LYS A 102 3.37 -5.80 2.64
C LYS A 102 3.32 -7.29 2.28
N LYS A 103 4.08 -7.72 1.26
CA LYS A 103 4.12 -9.11 0.75
C LYS A 103 2.81 -9.64 0.15
N ALA A 104 1.83 -8.79 -0.10
CA ALA A 104 0.63 -9.22 -0.81
C ALA A 104 0.94 -9.45 -2.30
N ALA A 105 0.35 -10.51 -2.88
CA ALA A 105 0.58 -10.85 -4.30
C ALA A 105 -0.31 -10.06 -5.27
N ILE A 106 -0.91 -8.95 -4.80
CA ILE A 106 -1.78 -8.08 -5.62
C ILE A 106 -1.03 -7.59 -6.86
N LYS A 107 -1.72 -7.60 -8.00
CA LYS A 107 -1.23 -7.01 -9.25
C LYS A 107 -1.67 -5.57 -9.42
N GLU A 108 -2.93 -5.31 -9.10
CA GLU A 108 -3.53 -3.99 -9.16
C GLU A 108 -4.27 -3.72 -7.86
N ILE A 109 -4.30 -2.46 -7.44
CA ILE A 109 -5.10 -2.05 -6.28
C ILE A 109 -5.76 -0.69 -6.55
N ASP A 110 -7.04 -0.59 -6.20
CA ASP A 110 -7.82 0.63 -6.26
C ASP A 110 -8.07 1.14 -4.83
N LEU A 111 -7.54 2.34 -4.53
CA LEU A 111 -7.64 3.02 -3.25
C LEU A 111 -8.48 4.30 -3.34
N THR A 112 -9.27 4.47 -4.41
CA THR A 112 -10.05 5.69 -4.64
C THR A 112 -11.07 5.97 -3.54
N SER A 113 -11.54 4.92 -2.84
CA SER A 113 -12.45 5.04 -1.68
C SER A 113 -11.75 5.29 -0.34
N PHE A 114 -10.40 5.29 -0.31
CA PHE A 114 -9.67 5.47 0.94
C PHE A 114 -9.65 6.93 1.40
N ASN A 115 -10.07 7.15 2.63
CA ASN A 115 -9.84 8.41 3.33
C ASN A 115 -8.56 8.27 4.18
N THR A 116 -7.51 8.98 3.80
CA THR A 116 -6.19 8.89 4.42
C THR A 116 -5.79 10.14 5.20
N GLY A 117 -6.70 11.10 5.35
CA GLY A 117 -6.42 12.39 5.96
C GLY A 117 -5.96 12.36 7.44
N LYS A 118 -6.11 11.22 8.15
CA LYS A 118 -5.58 11.06 9.52
C LYS A 118 -4.31 10.19 9.57
N VAL A 119 -3.87 9.63 8.44
CA VAL A 119 -2.74 8.71 8.41
C VAL A 119 -1.43 9.46 8.58
N THR A 120 -0.62 9.02 9.52
CA THR A 120 0.70 9.59 9.80
C THR A 120 1.86 8.66 9.45
N ASP A 121 1.58 7.38 9.26
CA ASP A 121 2.60 6.35 8.99
C ASP A 121 2.15 5.42 7.84
N MET A 122 2.90 5.46 6.74
CA MET A 122 2.75 4.61 5.56
C MET A 122 4.02 3.78 5.29
N ASN A 123 4.86 3.61 6.32
CA ASN A 123 6.10 2.86 6.20
C ASN A 123 5.82 1.44 5.66
N THR A 124 6.53 1.07 4.61
CA THR A 124 6.44 -0.23 3.92
C THR A 124 5.02 -0.66 3.52
N MET A 125 4.10 0.31 3.30
CA MET A 125 2.69 0.00 3.01
C MET A 125 2.53 -1.03 1.89
N PHE A 126 3.32 -0.94 0.82
CA PHE A 126 3.39 -1.88 -0.30
C PHE A 126 4.71 -2.65 -0.37
N GLY A 127 5.55 -2.58 0.68
CA GLY A 127 6.86 -3.23 0.66
C GLY A 127 6.78 -4.71 0.29
N GLU A 128 7.66 -5.19 -0.57
CA GLU A 128 7.72 -6.58 -1.04
C GLU A 128 6.47 -7.05 -1.82
N CYS A 129 5.64 -6.12 -2.34
CA CYS A 129 4.56 -6.45 -3.29
C CYS A 129 5.16 -6.66 -4.68
N ALA A 130 5.86 -7.79 -4.87
CA ALA A 130 6.65 -8.06 -6.06
C ALA A 130 5.84 -8.13 -7.36
N ASN A 131 4.54 -8.43 -7.29
CA ASN A 131 3.64 -8.54 -8.44
C ASN A 131 2.88 -7.24 -8.75
N LEU A 132 3.04 -6.20 -7.94
CA LEU A 132 2.27 -4.96 -8.06
C LEU A 132 2.68 -4.20 -9.33
N GLU A 133 1.73 -4.02 -10.24
CA GLU A 133 1.89 -3.36 -11.53
C GLU A 133 1.23 -1.97 -11.54
N LYS A 134 0.10 -1.82 -10.80
CA LYS A 134 -0.70 -0.59 -10.82
C LYS A 134 -1.34 -0.27 -9.47
N ILE A 135 -1.31 1.01 -9.11
CA ILE A 135 -2.04 1.58 -7.97
C ILE A 135 -2.88 2.75 -8.48
N THR A 136 -4.17 2.77 -8.11
CA THR A 136 -5.04 3.92 -8.33
C THR A 136 -5.27 4.60 -6.98
N PHE A 137 -4.70 5.81 -6.79
CA PHE A 137 -4.75 6.50 -5.49
C PHE A 137 -6.03 7.34 -5.28
N GLY A 138 -6.62 7.90 -6.36
CA GLY A 138 -7.74 8.85 -6.21
C GLY A 138 -7.34 10.09 -5.39
N ASP A 139 -8.19 10.46 -4.44
CA ASP A 139 -7.99 11.61 -3.52
C ASP A 139 -7.16 11.22 -2.28
N PHE A 140 -6.08 10.46 -2.50
CA PHE A 140 -5.22 9.92 -1.44
C PHE A 140 -4.42 11.02 -0.73
N ASP A 141 -4.92 11.51 0.42
CA ASP A 141 -4.31 12.59 1.18
C ASP A 141 -3.12 12.10 2.00
N THR A 142 -1.93 12.61 1.69
CA THR A 142 -0.69 12.31 2.44
C THR A 142 -0.19 13.49 3.26
N SER A 143 -0.99 14.56 3.42
CA SER A 143 -0.57 15.81 4.07
C SER A 143 -0.14 15.64 5.52
N ASN A 144 -0.63 14.62 6.23
CA ASN A 144 -0.26 14.32 7.62
C ASN A 144 0.79 13.21 7.74
N VAL A 145 1.25 12.63 6.62
CA VAL A 145 2.18 11.50 6.66
C VAL A 145 3.60 11.97 7.00
N ILE A 146 4.13 11.41 8.08
CA ILE A 146 5.48 11.69 8.60
C ILE A 146 6.49 10.67 8.08
N ASP A 147 6.10 9.41 7.93
CA ASP A 147 6.97 8.30 7.58
C ASP A 147 6.50 7.57 6.32
N MET A 148 7.32 7.64 5.26
CA MET A 148 7.13 6.93 3.98
C MET A 148 8.27 5.95 3.69
N ARG A 149 9.03 5.51 4.71
CA ARG A 149 10.15 4.57 4.51
C ARG A 149 9.69 3.31 3.81
N GLY A 150 10.44 2.91 2.78
CA GLY A 150 10.21 1.65 2.06
C GLY A 150 8.80 1.47 1.51
N MET A 151 8.03 2.55 1.30
CA MET A 151 6.61 2.45 0.90
C MET A 151 6.41 1.52 -0.29
N PHE A 152 7.34 1.51 -1.24
CA PHE A 152 7.34 0.65 -2.44
C PHE A 152 8.56 -0.27 -2.52
N TRP A 153 9.27 -0.47 -1.40
CA TRP A 153 10.45 -1.32 -1.36
C TRP A 153 10.19 -2.71 -1.94
N LEU A 154 11.04 -3.17 -2.90
CA LEU A 154 10.91 -4.47 -3.59
C LEU A 154 9.59 -4.65 -4.36
N CYS A 155 8.96 -3.56 -4.84
CA CYS A 155 7.87 -3.64 -5.82
C CYS A 155 8.45 -3.85 -7.21
N THR A 156 8.93 -5.06 -7.49
CA THR A 156 9.74 -5.35 -8.67
C THR A 156 8.98 -5.33 -10.00
N SER A 157 7.65 -5.40 -9.99
CA SER A 157 6.82 -5.33 -11.21
C SER A 157 6.33 -3.92 -11.54
N LEU A 158 6.53 -2.91 -10.66
CA LEU A 158 6.20 -1.53 -10.99
C LEU A 158 7.11 -1.00 -12.09
N THR A 159 6.53 -0.44 -13.15
CA THR A 159 7.27 0.14 -14.29
C THR A 159 7.25 1.67 -14.30
N GLU A 160 6.15 2.26 -13.91
CA GLU A 160 5.97 3.71 -13.80
C GLU A 160 5.18 4.03 -12.53
N LEU A 161 5.46 5.18 -11.90
CA LEU A 161 4.73 5.63 -10.72
C LEU A 161 4.56 7.15 -10.76
N ASP A 162 3.31 7.59 -10.75
CA ASP A 162 2.94 9.01 -10.64
C ASP A 162 2.46 9.29 -9.21
N LEU A 163 3.21 10.12 -8.49
CA LEU A 163 2.92 10.54 -7.13
C LEU A 163 2.65 12.05 -7.03
N THR A 164 2.21 12.67 -8.11
CA THR A 164 1.90 14.11 -8.13
C THR A 164 0.73 14.52 -7.23
N SER A 165 -0.12 13.57 -6.82
CA SER A 165 -1.16 13.81 -5.81
C SER A 165 -0.62 13.84 -4.37
N PHE A 166 0.63 13.41 -4.11
CA PHE A 166 1.18 13.33 -2.76
C PHE A 166 1.62 14.69 -2.25
N ASN A 167 1.22 15.03 -1.03
CA ASN A 167 1.72 16.17 -0.28
C ASN A 167 2.72 15.67 0.77
N THR A 168 3.99 16.03 0.63
CA THR A 168 5.06 15.54 1.49
C THR A 168 5.62 16.60 2.44
N LEU A 169 4.90 17.71 2.63
CA LEU A 169 5.37 18.83 3.48
C LEU A 169 5.71 18.40 4.92
N ASN A 170 4.97 17.44 5.48
CA ASN A 170 5.21 16.94 6.84
C ASN A 170 6.07 15.67 6.89
N THR A 171 6.50 15.15 5.72
CA THR A 171 7.29 13.92 5.66
C THR A 171 8.74 14.18 6.10
N THR A 172 9.20 13.37 7.04
CA THR A 172 10.58 13.45 7.56
C THR A 172 11.47 12.31 7.07
N SER A 173 10.90 11.20 6.63
CA SER A 173 11.67 10.05 6.16
C SER A 173 11.10 9.45 4.88
N MET A 174 11.97 9.34 3.86
CA MET A 174 11.75 8.65 2.58
C MET A 174 12.82 7.57 2.35
N ARG A 175 13.44 7.07 3.45
CA ARG A 175 14.48 6.05 3.36
C ARG A 175 13.97 4.83 2.58
N ALA A 176 14.76 4.35 1.60
CA ALA A 176 14.50 3.13 0.82
C ALA A 176 13.12 3.11 0.12
N MET A 177 12.49 4.28 -0.14
CA MET A 177 11.10 4.37 -0.62
C MET A 177 10.85 3.55 -1.88
N PHE A 178 11.82 3.52 -2.82
CA PHE A 178 11.78 2.78 -4.08
C PHE A 178 12.92 1.76 -4.19
N MET A 179 13.55 1.41 -3.07
CA MET A 179 14.70 0.50 -3.08
C MET A 179 14.34 -0.83 -3.73
N SER A 180 15.17 -1.28 -4.68
CA SER A 180 14.99 -2.53 -5.43
C SER A 180 13.68 -2.65 -6.21
N CYS A 181 13.11 -1.52 -6.67
CA CYS A 181 12.08 -1.52 -7.72
C CYS A 181 12.78 -1.69 -9.07
N GLU A 182 13.19 -2.93 -9.39
CA GLU A 182 14.12 -3.22 -10.48
C GLU A 182 13.58 -2.83 -11.87
N ASN A 183 12.26 -2.98 -12.11
CA ASN A 183 11.64 -2.67 -13.40
C ASN A 183 11.10 -1.23 -13.49
N LEU A 184 11.27 -0.43 -12.43
CA LEU A 184 10.83 0.96 -12.44
C LEU A 184 11.67 1.79 -13.42
N THR A 185 11.01 2.38 -14.43
CA THR A 185 11.64 3.21 -15.47
C THR A 185 11.40 4.69 -15.24
N LYS A 186 10.23 5.06 -14.70
CA LYS A 186 9.84 6.45 -14.47
C LYS A 186 9.18 6.68 -13.13
N VAL A 187 9.57 7.76 -12.47
CA VAL A 187 8.93 8.24 -11.23
C VAL A 187 8.66 9.73 -11.34
N ASN A 188 7.40 10.13 -11.13
CA ASN A 188 7.00 11.53 -11.08
C ASN A 188 6.77 11.98 -9.63
N LEU A 189 7.63 12.85 -9.14
CA LEU A 189 7.66 13.41 -7.78
C LEU A 189 7.51 14.95 -7.82
N CYS A 190 6.82 15.49 -8.82
CA CYS A 190 6.74 16.93 -9.02
C CYS A 190 6.11 17.71 -7.85
N SER A 191 5.23 17.09 -7.08
CA SER A 191 4.60 17.67 -5.89
C SER A 191 5.43 17.54 -4.61
N PHE A 192 6.55 16.81 -4.65
CA PHE A 192 7.32 16.54 -3.43
C PHE A 192 8.01 17.78 -2.90
N ASN A 193 7.61 18.19 -1.69
CA ASN A 193 8.36 19.13 -0.88
C ASN A 193 9.24 18.34 0.10
N THR A 194 10.55 18.45 -0.03
CA THR A 194 11.51 17.67 0.74
C THR A 194 12.30 18.49 1.76
N GLN A 195 11.87 19.72 2.05
CA GLN A 195 12.56 20.62 2.98
C GLN A 195 12.66 20.07 4.42
N ASN A 196 11.67 19.26 4.84
CA ASN A 196 11.62 18.65 6.16
C ASN A 196 12.17 17.22 6.18
N VAL A 197 12.57 16.66 5.03
CA VAL A 197 13.08 15.29 4.95
C VAL A 197 14.50 15.21 5.50
N THR A 198 14.69 14.36 6.49
CA THR A 198 15.99 14.14 7.15
C THR A 198 16.74 12.94 6.60
N THR A 199 16.06 12.02 5.91
CA THR A 199 16.70 10.86 5.29
C THR A 199 16.02 10.42 3.99
N MET A 200 16.84 10.30 2.95
CA MET A 200 16.57 9.68 1.65
C MET A 200 17.57 8.55 1.39
N GLN A 201 18.19 8.02 2.48
CA GLN A 201 19.15 6.94 2.38
C GLN A 201 18.54 5.77 1.60
N ASP A 202 19.29 5.21 0.65
CA ASP A 202 18.90 4.07 -0.18
C ASP A 202 17.62 4.30 -1.03
N MET A 203 17.10 5.54 -1.19
CA MET A 203 15.78 5.82 -1.75
C MET A 203 15.53 5.19 -3.11
N PHE A 204 16.51 5.19 -4.00
CA PHE A 204 16.47 4.59 -5.34
C PHE A 204 17.54 3.51 -5.51
N SER A 205 18.08 2.97 -4.42
CA SER A 205 19.10 1.93 -4.49
C SER A 205 18.54 0.67 -5.18
N GLY A 206 19.28 0.11 -6.14
CA GLY A 206 18.89 -1.11 -6.87
C GLY A 206 17.78 -0.93 -7.92
N THR A 207 17.45 0.31 -8.31
CA THR A 207 16.50 0.58 -9.43
C THR A 207 17.23 0.48 -10.76
N THR A 208 17.50 -0.75 -11.19
CA THR A 208 18.42 -1.07 -12.29
C THR A 208 17.97 -0.63 -13.68
N ASN A 209 16.66 -0.37 -13.87
CA ASN A 209 16.08 0.08 -15.13
C ASN A 209 15.57 1.54 -15.08
N LEU A 210 15.86 2.28 -14.01
CA LEU A 210 15.33 3.63 -13.84
C LEU A 210 15.96 4.60 -14.85
N GLU A 211 15.11 5.24 -15.66
CA GLU A 211 15.52 6.17 -16.72
C GLU A 211 15.36 7.62 -16.29
N ILE A 212 14.26 7.94 -15.58
CA ILE A 212 13.94 9.32 -15.21
C ILE A 212 13.21 9.42 -13.86
N ILE A 213 13.63 10.38 -13.06
CA ILE A 213 12.91 10.88 -11.88
C ILE A 213 12.64 12.36 -12.11
N THR A 214 11.38 12.75 -12.22
CA THR A 214 10.99 14.17 -12.36
C THR A 214 10.66 14.74 -11.00
N VAL A 215 11.23 15.90 -10.66
CA VAL A 215 11.01 16.61 -9.39
C VAL A 215 10.69 18.07 -9.60
N GLY A 216 9.89 18.66 -8.71
CA GLY A 216 9.53 20.07 -8.69
C GLY A 216 10.56 20.98 -8.04
N GLU A 217 10.22 22.26 -7.92
CA GLU A 217 11.09 23.30 -7.35
C GLU A 217 11.32 23.12 -5.84
N GLU A 218 10.41 22.47 -5.13
CA GLU A 218 10.49 22.24 -3.68
C GLU A 218 11.34 20.99 -3.31
N TRP A 219 11.91 20.34 -4.34
CA TRP A 219 12.84 19.23 -4.10
C TRP A 219 14.20 19.74 -3.67
N THR A 220 14.65 19.30 -2.51
CA THR A 220 16.01 19.54 -2.01
C THR A 220 16.57 18.34 -1.28
N THR A 221 17.88 18.19 -1.25
CA THR A 221 18.58 17.16 -0.48
C THR A 221 19.46 17.75 0.63
N GLU A 222 19.41 19.07 0.83
CA GLU A 222 20.33 19.80 1.73
C GLU A 222 20.27 19.31 3.17
N ASN A 223 19.07 18.96 3.66
CA ASN A 223 18.86 18.54 5.06
C ASN A 223 18.86 17.00 5.22
N ALA A 224 18.93 16.25 4.13
CA ALA A 224 18.72 14.82 4.14
C ALA A 224 20.01 14.00 4.09
N ASN A 225 20.05 12.90 4.85
CA ASN A 225 21.03 11.85 4.61
C ASN A 225 20.72 11.15 3.27
N THR A 226 21.59 11.27 2.28
CA THR A 226 21.48 10.69 0.95
C THR A 226 22.43 9.52 0.71
N ASN A 227 22.99 8.92 1.76
CA ASN A 227 23.90 7.79 1.62
C ASN A 227 23.28 6.67 0.76
N SER A 228 24.03 6.20 -0.22
CA SER A 228 23.59 5.11 -1.14
C SER A 228 22.29 5.38 -1.90
N MET A 229 21.85 6.65 -1.99
CA MET A 229 20.53 7.01 -2.60
C MET A 229 20.35 6.40 -3.99
N PHE A 230 21.39 6.32 -4.80
CA PHE A 230 21.39 5.76 -6.14
C PHE A 230 22.32 4.53 -6.30
N SER A 231 22.69 3.86 -5.19
CA SER A 231 23.59 2.71 -5.26
C SER A 231 22.97 1.57 -6.09
N GLY A 232 23.61 1.18 -7.18
CA GLY A 232 23.08 0.15 -8.10
C GLY A 232 21.86 0.59 -8.93
N SER A 233 21.52 1.87 -8.93
CA SER A 233 20.55 2.46 -9.85
C SER A 233 21.14 2.70 -11.22
N ALA A 234 20.32 2.69 -12.28
CA ALA A 234 20.75 3.02 -13.65
C ALA A 234 21.09 4.52 -13.82
N ILE A 235 20.56 5.38 -12.95
CA ILE A 235 20.82 6.82 -12.93
C ILE A 235 21.45 7.24 -11.61
N SER A 236 22.04 8.44 -11.57
CA SER A 236 22.69 8.99 -10.38
C SER A 236 22.17 10.37 -9.95
N SER A 237 21.12 10.87 -10.61
CA SER A 237 20.52 12.17 -10.33
C SER A 237 19.07 12.25 -10.75
N VAL A 238 18.37 13.25 -10.24
CA VAL A 238 16.99 13.60 -10.62
C VAL A 238 16.97 14.63 -11.74
N THR A 239 15.84 14.74 -12.45
CA THR A 239 15.59 15.77 -13.45
C THR A 239 14.66 16.84 -12.87
N THR A 240 15.08 18.09 -12.87
CA THR A 240 14.30 19.24 -12.38
C THR A 240 13.62 19.99 -13.51
N GLY A 241 12.45 20.60 -13.22
CA GLY A 241 11.84 21.62 -14.11
C GLY A 241 11.00 21.10 -15.27
N GLN A 242 10.63 19.82 -15.29
CA GLN A 242 9.69 19.26 -16.30
C GLN A 242 8.33 18.89 -15.69
N CYS A 243 7.93 19.61 -14.64
CA CYS A 243 6.62 19.48 -14.02
C CYS A 243 5.63 20.37 -14.81
N GLY A 244 4.94 19.77 -15.77
CA GLY A 244 3.94 20.46 -16.59
C GLY A 244 2.52 20.09 -16.23
#